data_6d19a9ba1cb3e2e458462fb5c83a3f6a
#
_entry.id   6d19a9ba1cb3e2e458462fb5c83a3f6a
#
_cell.length_a   1.000
_cell.length_b   1.000
_cell.length_c   1.000
_cell.angle_alpha   90.00
_cell.angle_beta   90.00
_cell.angle_gamma   90.00
#
_symmetry.space_group_name_H-M   'P 1'
#
loop_
_entity.id
_entity.type
_entity.pdbx_description
1 polymer ?
#
loop_
_entity_poly.entity_id
_entity_poly.type
_entity_poly.pdbx_seq_one_letter_code
_entity_poly.pdbx_strand_id
1 'polypeptide(L)'
;MIEHNNRDIAKKHAEFITGKELRLYVADKVKKYVGDNPTVFDGAIGSGQLEQYIKPKHLIGVEIQKASCDTFEKNSELFPSREIYNMSFFNFKEDVEADCVVMNPPFSLKLKELPEQDIKDIQQEYEWKKSGVVDDIFILKSLNYTDKYAFHICFPGIAYRKTEQKMRDLIGNRLVELNLIEGAFEDTSISVLMLIIAKDGEHREVHKEIYNCSTQKVIYQELCTNPEEKWLTPSKPVEREIVNIDEINNNLDNLVLSRLDNHLKITLGLIREFHADIDYLAFIDKVEQMCQEYRLMYMFGTNTFRGG
;
A
#
# COMPACT_ATOMS: atom_id res chain seq x y z
N MET A 1 -1.98 0.59 28.73
CA MET A 1 -3.31 0.49 28.10
C MET A 1 -3.72 -0.98 28.01
N ILE A 2 -4.97 -1.33 28.30
CA ILE A 2 -5.47 -2.70 28.20
C ILE A 2 -5.94 -2.90 26.75
N GLU A 3 -5.50 -3.97 26.12
CA GLU A 3 -5.86 -4.33 24.75
C GLU A 3 -6.90 -5.45 24.75
N HIS A 4 -7.90 -5.33 23.90
CA HIS A 4 -8.84 -6.42 23.64
C HIS A 4 -8.27 -7.26 22.50
N ASN A 5 -7.55 -8.33 22.85
CA ASN A 5 -6.93 -9.23 21.88
C ASN A 5 -7.62 -10.60 21.93
N ASN A 6 -8.71 -10.75 21.18
CA ASN A 6 -9.27 -12.06 20.90
C ASN A 6 -8.93 -12.41 19.44
N ARG A 7 -7.83 -13.15 19.23
CA ARG A 7 -7.31 -13.53 17.88
C ARG A 7 -8.34 -14.18 16.97
N ASP A 8 -9.30 -14.91 17.51
CA ASP A 8 -10.34 -15.56 16.72
C ASP A 8 -11.41 -14.57 16.27
N ILE A 9 -11.73 -13.60 17.12
CA ILE A 9 -12.63 -12.47 16.80
C ILE A 9 -11.92 -11.51 15.84
N ALA A 10 -10.65 -11.18 16.08
CA ALA A 10 -9.86 -10.33 15.21
C ALA A 10 -9.79 -10.86 13.77
N LYS A 11 -9.57 -12.17 13.59
CA LYS A 11 -9.61 -12.80 12.26
C LYS A 11 -11.00 -12.75 11.61
N LYS A 12 -12.05 -12.87 12.40
CA LYS A 12 -13.43 -12.86 11.91
C LYS A 12 -13.91 -11.47 11.51
N HIS A 13 -13.40 -10.43 12.17
CA HIS A 13 -13.82 -9.02 11.97
C HIS A 13 -12.75 -8.17 11.28
N ALA A 14 -11.65 -8.78 10.82
CA ALA A 14 -10.52 -8.06 10.20
C ALA A 14 -9.94 -6.93 11.06
N GLU A 15 -9.98 -7.10 12.38
CA GLU A 15 -9.41 -6.16 13.34
C GLU A 15 -7.91 -6.39 13.46
N PHE A 16 -7.15 -5.32 13.26
CA PHE A 16 -5.72 -5.32 13.49
C PHE A 16 -5.38 -4.32 14.60
N ILE A 17 -4.63 -4.80 15.60
CA ILE A 17 -4.15 -3.93 16.67
C ILE A 17 -3.11 -2.97 16.09
N THR A 18 -3.42 -1.69 16.17
CA THR A 18 -2.53 -0.63 15.69
C THR A 18 -1.25 -0.59 16.56
N GLY A 19 -0.10 -0.89 15.97
CA GLY A 19 1.19 -0.85 16.65
C GLY A 19 1.53 0.53 17.22
N LYS A 20 2.36 0.57 18.26
CA LYS A 20 2.75 1.82 18.93
C LYS A 20 3.35 2.85 17.96
N GLU A 21 4.22 2.40 17.08
CA GLU A 21 4.96 3.25 16.14
C GLU A 21 4.02 3.89 15.12
N LEU A 22 3.00 3.14 14.65
CA LEU A 22 1.96 3.68 13.78
C LEU A 22 1.11 4.72 14.52
N ARG A 23 0.73 4.46 15.79
CA ARG A 23 -0.02 5.43 16.61
C ARG A 23 0.75 6.74 16.81
N LEU A 24 2.05 6.68 17.03
CA LEU A 24 2.92 7.86 17.12
C LEU A 24 2.98 8.61 15.80
N TYR A 25 3.15 7.92 14.69
CA TYR A 25 3.15 8.53 13.36
C TYR A 25 1.84 9.24 13.04
N VAL A 26 0.70 8.60 13.36
CA VAL A 26 -0.63 9.22 13.21
C VAL A 26 -0.75 10.49 14.07
N ALA A 27 -0.31 10.42 15.32
CA ALA A 27 -0.36 11.58 16.23
C ALA A 27 0.49 12.75 15.70
N ASP A 28 1.68 12.49 15.16
CA ASP A 28 2.53 13.52 14.54
C ASP A 28 1.86 14.15 13.31
N LYS A 29 1.16 13.36 12.47
CA LYS A 29 0.40 13.88 11.34
C LYS A 29 -0.80 14.71 11.80
N VAL A 30 -1.56 14.26 12.81
CA VAL A 30 -2.65 15.05 13.38
C VAL A 30 -2.13 16.38 13.93
N LYS A 31 -1.03 16.36 14.68
CA LYS A 31 -0.41 17.57 15.19
C LYS A 31 0.02 18.52 14.07
N LYS A 32 0.59 18.00 13.00
CA LYS A 32 1.03 18.81 11.83
C LYS A 32 -0.13 19.56 11.18
N TYR A 33 -1.28 18.92 11.00
CA TYR A 33 -2.41 19.46 10.22
C TYR A 33 -3.48 20.15 11.05
N VAL A 34 -3.69 19.70 12.28
CA VAL A 34 -4.80 20.16 13.14
C VAL A 34 -4.29 20.93 14.35
N GLY A 35 -3.13 20.57 14.87
CA GLY A 35 -2.53 21.14 16.08
C GLY A 35 -2.65 20.24 17.30
N ASP A 36 -2.35 20.81 18.46
CA ASP A 36 -2.39 20.10 19.74
C ASP A 36 -3.82 20.05 20.31
N ASN A 37 -4.15 18.96 21.01
CA ASN A 37 -5.41 18.76 21.73
C ASN A 37 -6.68 18.99 20.88
N PRO A 38 -6.84 18.34 19.71
CA PRO A 38 -8.04 18.49 18.90
C PRO A 38 -9.27 17.83 19.55
N THR A 39 -10.48 18.19 19.09
CA THR A 39 -11.64 17.31 19.18
C THR A 39 -11.53 16.26 18.11
N VAL A 40 -11.60 14.98 18.47
CA VAL A 40 -11.41 13.85 17.55
C VAL A 40 -12.68 13.03 17.47
N PHE A 41 -13.08 12.66 16.26
CA PHE A 41 -14.09 11.67 16.00
C PHE A 41 -13.46 10.39 15.43
N ASP A 42 -13.86 9.23 15.95
CA ASP A 42 -13.53 7.92 15.40
C ASP A 42 -14.77 7.03 15.28
N GLY A 43 -15.14 6.68 14.04
CA GLY A 43 -16.28 5.83 13.73
C GLY A 43 -16.03 4.32 13.91
N ALA A 44 -14.82 3.91 14.34
CA ALA A 44 -14.43 2.52 14.59
C ALA A 44 -13.39 2.45 15.72
N ILE A 45 -13.69 3.10 16.85
CA ILE A 45 -12.72 3.45 17.90
C ILE A 45 -12.06 2.23 18.58
N GLY A 46 -12.72 1.06 18.55
CA GLY A 46 -12.21 -0.10 19.24
C GLY A 46 -12.02 0.14 20.75
N SER A 47 -10.82 -0.08 21.25
CA SER A 47 -10.43 0.20 22.64
C SER A 47 -9.75 1.56 22.85
N GLY A 48 -9.77 2.46 21.85
CA GLY A 48 -9.21 3.82 21.90
C GLY A 48 -7.69 3.87 21.81
N GLN A 49 -7.08 2.89 21.16
CA GLN A 49 -5.61 2.82 21.11
C GLN A 49 -5.01 3.85 20.15
N LEU A 50 -5.68 4.11 19.04
CA LEU A 50 -5.18 5.01 18.00
C LEU A 50 -5.03 6.44 18.53
N GLU A 51 -5.95 6.88 19.39
CA GLU A 51 -6.02 8.24 19.94
C GLU A 51 -5.07 8.47 21.13
N GLN A 52 -4.47 7.43 21.68
CA GLN A 52 -3.64 7.50 22.89
C GLN A 52 -2.57 8.59 22.86
N TYR A 53 -1.88 8.76 21.72
CA TYR A 53 -0.79 9.72 21.57
C TYR A 53 -1.24 11.06 20.98
N ILE A 54 -2.45 11.14 20.44
CA ILE A 54 -3.08 12.39 19.96
C ILE A 54 -3.44 13.29 21.13
N LYS A 55 -3.86 12.67 22.27
CA LYS A 55 -4.30 13.38 23.48
C LYS A 55 -5.41 14.39 23.19
N PRO A 56 -6.55 13.93 22.66
CA PRO A 56 -7.65 14.84 22.30
C PRO A 56 -8.19 15.56 23.52
N LYS A 57 -8.63 16.84 23.37
CA LYS A 57 -9.38 17.57 24.38
C LYS A 57 -10.77 16.97 24.58
N HIS A 58 -11.36 16.41 23.52
CA HIS A 58 -12.64 15.69 23.53
C HIS A 58 -12.61 14.58 22.49
N LEU A 59 -13.05 13.38 22.86
CA LEU A 59 -13.05 12.20 22.01
C LEU A 59 -14.47 11.69 21.83
N ILE A 60 -14.90 11.58 20.57
CA ILE A 60 -16.20 11.04 20.20
C ILE A 60 -15.96 9.76 19.43
N GLY A 61 -16.47 8.64 19.92
CA GLY A 61 -16.21 7.33 19.35
C GLY A 61 -17.48 6.54 19.08
N VAL A 62 -17.47 5.77 17.98
CA VAL A 62 -18.49 4.78 17.66
C VAL A 62 -17.84 3.41 17.59
N GLU A 63 -18.43 2.41 18.24
CA GLU A 63 -17.93 1.05 18.26
C GLU A 63 -19.10 0.06 18.29
N ILE A 64 -19.08 -0.88 17.36
CA ILE A 64 -20.15 -1.90 17.26
C ILE A 64 -19.99 -2.99 18.31
N GLN A 65 -18.75 -3.30 18.72
CA GLN A 65 -18.47 -4.38 19.64
C GLN A 65 -18.53 -3.93 21.08
N LYS A 66 -19.48 -4.45 21.84
CA LYS A 66 -19.64 -4.18 23.26
C LYS A 66 -18.38 -4.47 24.06
N ALA A 67 -17.67 -5.56 23.75
CA ALA A 67 -16.44 -5.94 24.44
C ALA A 67 -15.32 -4.91 24.26
N SER A 68 -15.23 -4.27 23.09
CA SER A 68 -14.27 -3.19 22.81
C SER A 68 -14.66 -1.92 23.58
N CYS A 69 -15.93 -1.56 23.63
CA CYS A 69 -16.43 -0.48 24.50
C CYS A 69 -16.11 -0.71 25.97
N ASP A 70 -16.31 -1.94 26.48
CA ASP A 70 -16.01 -2.30 27.88
C ASP A 70 -14.48 -2.24 28.16
N THR A 71 -13.66 -2.49 27.15
CA THR A 71 -12.20 -2.33 27.25
C THR A 71 -11.81 -0.87 27.19
N PHE A 72 -12.46 -0.08 26.34
CA PHE A 72 -12.28 1.37 26.27
C PHE A 72 -12.56 2.01 27.64
N GLU A 73 -13.64 1.64 28.32
CA GLU A 73 -13.97 2.17 29.65
C GLU A 73 -12.89 1.92 30.69
N LYS A 74 -12.16 0.80 30.61
CA LYS A 74 -10.99 0.53 31.48
C LYS A 74 -9.80 1.44 31.17
N ASN A 75 -9.73 2.02 29.97
CA ASN A 75 -8.72 2.96 29.54
C ASN A 75 -9.18 4.43 29.63
N SER A 76 -10.36 4.66 30.18
CA SER A 76 -11.07 5.95 30.16
C SER A 76 -10.33 7.10 30.85
N GLU A 77 -9.40 6.82 31.77
CA GLU A 77 -8.53 7.81 32.39
C GLU A 77 -7.66 8.58 31.40
N LEU A 78 -7.38 7.97 30.24
CA LEU A 78 -6.60 8.60 29.16
C LEU A 78 -7.43 9.64 28.40
N PHE A 79 -8.76 9.58 28.48
CA PHE A 79 -9.71 10.42 27.75
C PHE A 79 -10.73 11.02 28.72
N PRO A 80 -10.36 12.05 29.51
CA PRO A 80 -11.25 12.63 30.53
C PRO A 80 -12.56 13.18 29.97
N SER A 81 -12.56 13.71 28.75
CA SER A 81 -13.74 14.17 28.05
C SER A 81 -13.98 13.28 26.84
N ARG A 82 -15.09 12.53 26.89
CA ARG A 82 -15.41 11.55 25.86
C ARG A 82 -16.90 11.26 25.75
N GLU A 83 -17.31 10.83 24.56
CA GLU A 83 -18.64 10.29 24.26
C GLU A 83 -18.46 9.02 23.42
N ILE A 84 -18.97 7.88 23.89
CA ILE A 84 -18.81 6.58 23.22
C ILE A 84 -20.18 5.97 22.95
N TYR A 85 -20.43 5.69 21.68
CA TYR A 85 -21.68 5.13 21.17
C TYR A 85 -21.46 3.67 20.77
N ASN A 86 -22.14 2.74 21.48
CA ASN A 86 -22.10 1.32 21.14
C ASN A 86 -23.14 0.98 20.08
N MET A 87 -22.79 1.19 18.81
CA MET A 87 -23.66 0.94 17.66
C MET A 87 -22.84 0.81 16.37
N SER A 88 -23.51 0.42 15.28
CA SER A 88 -22.86 0.44 13.97
C SER A 88 -22.63 1.88 13.50
N PHE A 89 -21.42 2.15 12.99
CA PHE A 89 -21.09 3.44 12.39
C PHE A 89 -22.02 3.80 11.22
N PHE A 90 -22.48 2.82 10.46
CA PHE A 90 -23.39 3.08 9.33
C PHE A 90 -24.76 3.60 9.77
N ASN A 91 -25.18 3.29 10.99
CA ASN A 91 -26.43 3.79 11.59
C ASN A 91 -26.24 5.06 12.41
N PHE A 92 -25.01 5.49 12.67
CA PHE A 92 -24.72 6.71 13.44
C PHE A 92 -25.16 7.95 12.66
N LYS A 93 -25.98 8.80 13.29
CA LYS A 93 -26.59 9.99 12.66
C LYS A 93 -26.59 11.21 13.59
N GLU A 94 -25.84 11.14 14.70
CA GLU A 94 -25.73 12.28 15.60
C GLU A 94 -24.98 13.43 14.89
N ASP A 95 -25.36 14.64 15.21
CA ASP A 95 -24.71 15.85 14.74
C ASP A 95 -23.44 16.09 15.57
N VAL A 96 -22.29 15.87 14.95
CA VAL A 96 -20.99 15.95 15.59
C VAL A 96 -20.08 16.86 14.80
N GLU A 97 -19.50 17.84 15.48
CA GLU A 97 -18.47 18.71 14.95
C GLU A 97 -17.13 18.38 15.62
N ALA A 98 -16.21 17.75 14.89
CA ALA A 98 -14.86 17.46 15.36
C ALA A 98 -13.81 18.23 14.54
N ASP A 99 -12.71 18.62 15.18
CA ASP A 99 -11.58 19.21 14.49
C ASP A 99 -11.01 18.24 13.44
N CYS A 100 -11.00 16.94 13.76
CA CYS A 100 -10.57 15.90 12.82
C CYS A 100 -11.24 14.56 13.09
N VAL A 101 -11.26 13.75 12.03
CA VAL A 101 -11.52 12.31 12.07
C VAL A 101 -10.19 11.57 12.10
N VAL A 102 -10.08 10.55 12.94
CA VAL A 102 -8.96 9.61 12.93
C VAL A 102 -9.53 8.21 13.01
N MET A 103 -9.30 7.37 12.01
CA MET A 103 -9.94 6.06 11.93
C MET A 103 -9.00 4.96 11.40
N ASN A 104 -9.10 3.79 12.02
CA ASN A 104 -8.58 2.53 11.49
C ASN A 104 -9.74 1.51 11.38
N PRO A 105 -10.64 1.67 10.40
CA PRO A 105 -11.80 0.82 10.27
C PRO A 105 -11.42 -0.61 9.86
N PRO A 106 -12.30 -1.60 10.07
CA PRO A 106 -12.06 -2.97 9.65
C PRO A 106 -11.85 -3.04 8.12
N PHE A 107 -10.78 -3.74 7.68
CA PHE A 107 -10.41 -3.81 6.28
C PHE A 107 -11.22 -4.85 5.51
N SER A 108 -11.57 -4.51 4.28
CA SER A 108 -12.18 -5.43 3.30
C SER A 108 -13.48 -6.08 3.77
N LEU A 109 -14.22 -5.42 4.65
CA LEU A 109 -15.55 -5.86 5.08
C LEU A 109 -16.52 -5.77 3.90
N LYS A 110 -17.20 -6.88 3.58
CA LYS A 110 -18.07 -6.93 2.40
C LYS A 110 -19.47 -6.44 2.71
N LEU A 111 -20.01 -5.59 1.85
CA LEU A 111 -21.38 -5.06 1.98
C LEU A 111 -22.40 -6.18 2.24
N LYS A 112 -22.34 -7.30 1.53
CA LYS A 112 -23.27 -8.44 1.67
C LYS A 112 -23.18 -9.18 3.01
N GLU A 113 -22.14 -8.95 3.79
CA GLU A 113 -21.87 -9.59 5.09
C GLU A 113 -22.34 -8.70 6.26
N LEU A 114 -22.77 -7.47 5.96
CA LEU A 114 -23.31 -6.54 6.95
C LEU A 114 -24.75 -6.91 7.36
N PRO A 115 -25.20 -6.45 8.54
CA PRO A 115 -26.61 -6.46 8.93
C PRO A 115 -27.49 -5.77 7.88
N GLU A 116 -28.72 -6.26 7.71
CA GLU A 116 -29.65 -5.74 6.71
C GLU A 116 -29.93 -4.23 6.89
N GLN A 117 -29.96 -3.76 8.15
CA GLN A 117 -30.16 -2.35 8.43
C GLN A 117 -28.99 -1.49 7.95
N ASP A 118 -27.73 -1.94 8.18
CA ASP A 118 -26.54 -1.24 7.71
C ASP A 118 -26.52 -1.13 6.18
N ILE A 119 -26.89 -2.24 5.50
CA ILE A 119 -26.98 -2.24 4.02
C ILE A 119 -28.01 -1.22 3.54
N LYS A 120 -29.18 -1.14 4.19
CA LYS A 120 -30.22 -0.17 3.84
C LYS A 120 -29.75 1.27 4.04
N ASP A 121 -29.15 1.58 5.18
CA ASP A 121 -28.66 2.92 5.49
C ASP A 121 -27.53 3.33 4.53
N ILE A 122 -26.59 2.44 4.25
CA ILE A 122 -25.55 2.68 3.24
C ILE A 122 -26.15 2.96 1.86
N GLN A 123 -27.10 2.13 1.40
CA GLN A 123 -27.70 2.29 0.08
C GLN A 123 -28.65 3.46 -0.03
N GLN A 124 -29.20 3.94 1.06
CA GLN A 124 -30.00 5.16 1.11
C GLN A 124 -29.11 6.41 0.93
N GLU A 125 -27.94 6.45 1.55
CA GLU A 125 -27.00 7.57 1.50
C GLU A 125 -26.11 7.50 0.23
N TYR A 126 -25.71 6.27 -0.16
CA TYR A 126 -24.84 5.99 -1.28
C TYR A 126 -25.51 5.04 -2.28
N GLU A 127 -26.49 5.54 -3.03
CA GLU A 127 -27.30 4.74 -3.98
C GLU A 127 -26.50 3.92 -4.97
N TRP A 128 -25.28 4.39 -5.32
CA TRP A 128 -24.36 3.73 -6.23
C TRP A 128 -23.68 2.49 -5.61
N LYS A 129 -23.66 2.35 -4.25
CA LYS A 129 -23.01 1.25 -3.56
C LYS A 129 -23.89 0.00 -3.55
N LYS A 130 -23.70 -0.87 -4.53
CA LYS A 130 -24.51 -2.10 -4.68
C LYS A 130 -23.77 -3.38 -4.28
N SER A 131 -22.42 -3.35 -4.20
CA SER A 131 -21.58 -4.51 -3.91
C SER A 131 -20.17 -4.11 -3.51
N GLY A 132 -19.31 -5.10 -3.26
CA GLY A 132 -17.90 -4.90 -2.91
C GLY A 132 -17.68 -4.75 -1.43
N VAL A 133 -16.53 -4.20 -1.08
CA VAL A 133 -16.14 -3.88 0.31
C VAL A 133 -16.62 -2.47 0.68
N VAL A 134 -16.73 -2.17 1.96
CA VAL A 134 -17.28 -0.89 2.46
C VAL A 134 -16.21 0.07 2.99
N ASP A 135 -14.94 -0.21 2.71
CA ASP A 135 -13.80 0.65 3.08
C ASP A 135 -14.01 2.10 2.58
N ASP A 136 -14.53 2.25 1.37
CA ASP A 136 -14.90 3.54 0.75
C ASP A 136 -16.02 4.28 1.50
N ILE A 137 -16.98 3.56 2.05
CA ILE A 137 -18.10 4.15 2.77
C ILE A 137 -17.65 4.66 4.15
N PHE A 138 -16.76 3.93 4.83
CA PHE A 138 -16.16 4.44 6.07
C PHE A 138 -15.50 5.80 5.85
N ILE A 139 -14.71 5.93 4.78
CA ILE A 139 -14.03 7.18 4.45
C ILE A 139 -15.04 8.28 4.13
N LEU A 140 -15.97 8.06 3.20
CA LEU A 140 -16.88 9.10 2.75
C LEU A 140 -17.82 9.57 3.85
N LYS A 141 -18.40 8.63 4.63
CA LYS A 141 -19.31 8.96 5.72
C LYS A 141 -18.60 9.74 6.83
N SER A 142 -17.37 9.36 7.16
CA SER A 142 -16.60 10.03 8.22
C SER A 142 -16.32 11.50 7.92
N LEU A 143 -16.22 11.89 6.64
CA LEU A 143 -16.03 13.28 6.24
C LEU A 143 -17.20 14.20 6.66
N ASN A 144 -18.36 13.65 7.02
CA ASN A 144 -19.47 14.43 7.55
C ASN A 144 -19.22 14.90 9.00
N TYR A 145 -18.28 14.28 9.71
CA TYR A 145 -18.01 14.50 11.14
C TYR A 145 -16.72 15.28 11.42
N THR A 146 -16.11 15.90 10.43
CA THR A 146 -14.92 16.75 10.61
C THR A 146 -15.08 18.10 9.95
N ASP A 147 -14.47 19.11 10.59
CA ASP A 147 -14.38 20.47 10.05
C ASP A 147 -13.11 20.73 9.28
N LYS A 148 -12.04 19.95 9.51
CA LYS A 148 -10.72 20.23 8.92
C LYS A 148 -10.18 19.06 8.12
N TYR A 149 -9.81 17.95 8.78
CA TYR A 149 -9.11 16.84 8.15
C TYR A 149 -9.60 15.48 8.65
N ALA A 150 -9.52 14.50 7.75
CA ALA A 150 -9.74 13.09 8.10
C ALA A 150 -8.46 12.29 7.84
N PHE A 151 -8.08 11.46 8.81
CA PHE A 151 -6.91 10.61 8.81
C PHE A 151 -7.39 9.16 8.83
N HIS A 152 -7.13 8.43 7.75
CA HIS A 152 -7.60 7.05 7.62
C HIS A 152 -6.46 6.08 7.43
N ILE A 153 -6.42 5.03 8.23
CA ILE A 153 -5.61 3.86 7.97
C ILE A 153 -6.45 2.91 7.12
N CYS A 154 -5.93 2.50 5.96
CA CYS A 154 -6.69 1.74 4.98
C CYS A 154 -5.87 0.60 4.38
N PHE A 155 -6.55 -0.43 3.89
CA PHE A 155 -5.91 -1.42 3.04
C PHE A 155 -5.49 -0.80 1.69
N PRO A 156 -4.31 -1.15 1.12
CA PRO A 156 -3.82 -0.54 -0.12
C PRO A 156 -4.77 -0.63 -1.31
N GLY A 157 -5.67 -1.61 -1.32
CA GLY A 157 -6.70 -1.75 -2.34
C GLY A 157 -7.56 -0.51 -2.57
N ILE A 158 -7.73 0.34 -1.56
CA ILE A 158 -8.50 1.59 -1.65
C ILE A 158 -7.98 2.52 -2.76
N ALA A 159 -6.68 2.47 -3.02
CA ALA A 159 -6.02 3.33 -4.00
C ALA A 159 -6.20 2.87 -5.46
N TYR A 160 -6.43 1.57 -5.72
CA TYR A 160 -6.44 1.05 -7.09
C TYR A 160 -7.65 0.19 -7.47
N ARG A 161 -8.42 -0.35 -6.50
CA ARG A 161 -9.57 -1.17 -6.84
C ARG A 161 -10.62 -0.37 -7.61
N LYS A 162 -11.20 -0.98 -8.63
CA LYS A 162 -12.24 -0.35 -9.45
C LYS A 162 -13.53 -0.07 -8.68
N THR A 163 -13.84 -0.87 -7.68
CA THR A 163 -15.02 -0.72 -6.83
C THR A 163 -14.99 0.54 -5.96
N GLU A 164 -13.82 1.06 -5.65
CA GLU A 164 -13.61 2.30 -4.87
C GLU A 164 -13.34 3.53 -5.76
N GLN A 165 -13.44 3.40 -7.09
CA GLN A 165 -13.23 4.52 -8.01
C GLN A 165 -14.16 5.70 -7.70
N LYS A 166 -15.45 5.41 -7.43
CA LYS A 166 -16.43 6.45 -7.13
C LYS A 166 -16.07 7.28 -5.89
N MET A 167 -15.51 6.64 -4.86
CA MET A 167 -14.99 7.34 -3.67
C MET A 167 -13.83 8.27 -4.06
N ARG A 168 -12.86 7.79 -4.84
CA ARG A 168 -11.72 8.59 -5.30
C ARG A 168 -12.17 9.81 -6.11
N ASP A 169 -13.17 9.63 -6.97
CA ASP A 169 -13.76 10.73 -7.76
C ASP A 169 -14.46 11.76 -6.85
N LEU A 170 -15.18 11.30 -5.82
CA LEU A 170 -15.85 12.17 -4.85
C LEU A 170 -14.87 12.90 -3.93
N ILE A 171 -13.75 12.29 -3.56
CA ILE A 171 -12.68 12.96 -2.82
C ILE A 171 -12.01 14.01 -3.71
N GLY A 172 -11.72 13.67 -4.96
CA GLY A 172 -11.16 14.60 -5.93
C GLY A 172 -9.85 15.25 -5.45
N ASN A 173 -9.85 16.59 -5.41
CA ASN A 173 -8.68 17.38 -5.00
C ASN A 173 -8.58 17.61 -3.49
N ARG A 174 -9.36 16.93 -2.67
CA ARG A 174 -9.26 16.99 -1.20
C ARG A 174 -8.22 16.04 -0.60
N LEU A 175 -7.66 15.11 -1.40
CA LEU A 175 -6.55 14.26 -0.96
C LEU A 175 -5.30 15.09 -0.77
N VAL A 176 -4.74 15.10 0.45
CA VAL A 176 -3.57 15.90 0.85
C VAL A 176 -2.31 15.05 0.96
N GLU A 177 -2.44 13.89 1.60
CA GLU A 177 -1.35 12.90 1.69
C GLU A 177 -1.87 11.48 1.38
N LEU A 178 -0.98 10.68 0.76
CA LEU A 178 -1.16 9.25 0.57
C LEU A 178 0.16 8.56 0.94
N ASN A 179 0.21 7.98 2.13
CA ASN A 179 1.43 7.44 2.70
C ASN A 179 1.36 5.92 2.81
N LEU A 180 2.42 5.23 2.37
CA LEU A 180 2.58 3.79 2.54
C LEU A 180 3.28 3.52 3.88
N ILE A 181 2.68 2.71 4.73
CA ILE A 181 3.20 2.35 6.04
C ILE A 181 3.63 0.89 6.03
N GLU A 182 4.92 0.66 6.19
CA GLU A 182 5.52 -0.67 6.31
C GLU A 182 5.67 -1.05 7.79
N GLY A 183 5.42 -2.33 8.12
CA GLY A 183 5.54 -2.83 9.49
C GLY A 183 4.52 -2.23 10.46
N ALA A 184 3.31 -1.93 9.98
CA ALA A 184 2.23 -1.30 10.74
C ALA A 184 1.69 -2.17 11.87
N PHE A 185 1.77 -3.49 11.72
CA PHE A 185 1.21 -4.49 12.64
C PHE A 185 2.27 -5.52 13.04
N GLU A 186 2.23 -5.98 14.29
CA GLU A 186 3.18 -6.97 14.81
C GLU A 186 2.99 -8.38 14.22
N ASP A 187 1.74 -8.73 13.90
CA ASP A 187 1.33 -10.10 13.52
C ASP A 187 1.31 -10.33 12.00
N THR A 188 1.61 -9.31 11.18
CA THR A 188 1.54 -9.41 9.71
C THR A 188 2.52 -8.47 9.02
N SER A 189 3.05 -8.91 7.89
CA SER A 189 3.89 -8.07 7.01
C SER A 189 3.07 -7.19 6.04
N ILE A 190 1.75 -7.10 6.22
CA ILE A 190 0.91 -6.30 5.34
C ILE A 190 1.20 -4.82 5.57
N SER A 191 1.54 -4.12 4.49
CA SER A 191 1.61 -2.66 4.49
C SER A 191 0.21 -2.08 4.39
N VAL A 192 0.00 -0.92 5.00
CA VAL A 192 -1.25 -0.16 4.92
C VAL A 192 -1.02 1.21 4.30
N LEU A 193 -2.08 1.86 3.87
CA LEU A 193 -2.06 3.26 3.50
C LEU A 193 -2.59 4.12 4.64
N MET A 194 -1.97 5.27 4.83
CA MET A 194 -2.55 6.36 5.58
C MET A 194 -2.94 7.46 4.61
N LEU A 195 -4.23 7.78 4.57
CA LEU A 195 -4.80 8.87 3.79
C LEU A 195 -5.04 10.07 4.69
N ILE A 196 -4.67 11.26 4.22
CA ILE A 196 -5.06 12.53 4.83
C ILE A 196 -5.92 13.28 3.82
N ILE A 197 -7.16 13.54 4.19
CA ILE A 197 -8.18 14.15 3.34
C ILE A 197 -8.64 15.43 4.01
N ALA A 198 -8.57 16.55 3.31
CA ALA A 198 -9.15 17.81 3.79
C ALA A 198 -10.67 17.78 3.66
N LYS A 199 -11.38 18.40 4.62
CA LYS A 199 -12.84 18.59 4.53
C LYS A 199 -13.21 19.37 3.28
N ASP A 200 -12.52 20.48 3.07
CA ASP A 200 -12.72 21.42 1.98
C ASP A 200 -11.39 21.79 1.33
N GLY A 201 -11.46 22.47 0.20
CA GLY A 201 -10.29 22.99 -0.51
C GLY A 201 -9.93 22.21 -1.75
N GLU A 202 -8.99 22.78 -2.49
CA GLU A 202 -8.44 22.22 -3.71
C GLU A 202 -6.91 22.07 -3.57
N HIS A 203 -6.48 20.85 -3.27
CA HIS A 203 -5.08 20.49 -3.19
C HIS A 203 -4.64 19.91 -4.54
N ARG A 204 -3.84 20.69 -5.29
CA ARG A 204 -3.31 20.24 -6.59
C ARG A 204 -2.16 19.25 -6.44
N GLU A 205 -1.51 19.28 -5.29
CA GLU A 205 -0.35 18.47 -4.96
C GLU A 205 -0.71 17.48 -3.84
N VAL A 206 -0.23 16.25 -3.97
CA VAL A 206 -0.39 15.21 -2.95
C VAL A 206 0.99 14.81 -2.43
N HIS A 207 1.21 14.99 -1.14
CA HIS A 207 2.43 14.50 -0.49
C HIS A 207 2.34 12.99 -0.33
N LYS A 208 3.42 12.30 -0.63
CA LYS A 208 3.50 10.86 -0.49
C LYS A 208 4.76 10.47 0.26
N GLU A 209 4.61 9.56 1.21
CA GLU A 209 5.73 9.03 2.00
C GLU A 209 5.67 7.51 2.04
N ILE A 210 6.83 6.88 2.19
CA ILE A 210 6.95 5.52 2.69
C ILE A 210 7.54 5.63 4.08
N TYR A 211 6.75 5.28 5.09
CA TYR A 211 7.17 5.25 6.47
C TYR A 211 7.36 3.81 6.94
N ASN A 212 8.48 3.54 7.59
CA ASN A 212 8.77 2.22 8.14
C ASN A 212 8.69 2.26 9.68
N CYS A 213 7.69 1.56 10.24
CA CYS A 213 7.44 1.52 11.68
C CYS A 213 8.61 0.91 12.46
N SER A 214 9.27 -0.12 11.94
CA SER A 214 10.38 -0.77 12.64
C SER A 214 11.59 0.14 12.83
N THR A 215 11.86 1.01 11.87
CA THR A 215 12.96 1.98 11.94
C THR A 215 12.53 3.36 12.39
N GLN A 216 11.22 3.60 12.48
CA GLN A 216 10.60 4.90 12.81
C GLN A 216 11.08 6.04 11.90
N LYS A 217 11.24 5.74 10.61
CA LYS A 217 11.78 6.69 9.62
C LYS A 217 10.95 6.74 8.36
N VAL A 218 10.86 7.94 7.78
CA VAL A 218 10.46 8.12 6.38
C VAL A 218 11.63 7.67 5.52
N ILE A 219 11.42 6.64 4.71
CA ILE A 219 12.44 6.03 3.85
C ILE A 219 12.36 6.47 2.40
N TYR A 220 11.25 7.11 2.03
CA TYR A 220 11.03 7.75 0.74
C TYR A 220 9.97 8.83 0.87
N GLN A 221 10.08 9.90 0.09
CA GLN A 221 9.05 10.95 0.00
C GLN A 221 9.04 11.55 -1.41
N GLU A 222 7.87 11.93 -1.86
CA GLU A 222 7.66 12.62 -3.13
C GLU A 222 6.48 13.60 -3.05
N LEU A 223 6.47 14.58 -3.95
CA LEU A 223 5.33 15.48 -4.18
C LEU A 223 4.72 15.16 -5.54
N CYS A 224 3.53 14.61 -5.53
CA CYS A 224 2.80 14.25 -6.74
C CYS A 224 1.95 15.42 -7.23
N THR A 225 2.28 15.95 -8.40
CA THR A 225 1.54 17.03 -9.08
C THR A 225 0.67 16.53 -10.23
N ASN A 226 0.90 15.28 -10.68
CA ASN A 226 0.13 14.67 -11.77
C ASN A 226 -1.22 14.17 -11.23
N PRO A 227 -2.36 14.69 -11.73
CA PRO A 227 -3.68 14.26 -11.27
C PRO A 227 -3.97 12.77 -11.47
N GLU A 228 -3.42 12.14 -12.51
CA GLU A 228 -3.62 10.72 -12.81
C GLU A 228 -2.87 9.80 -11.85
N GLU A 229 -1.82 10.32 -11.22
CA GLU A 229 -0.95 9.57 -10.31
C GLU A 229 -1.26 9.80 -8.84
N LYS A 230 -2.20 10.69 -8.49
CA LYS A 230 -2.52 11.04 -7.09
C LYS A 230 -2.78 9.82 -6.21
N TRP A 231 -3.46 8.82 -6.75
CA TRP A 231 -3.82 7.60 -6.04
C TRP A 231 -2.81 6.45 -6.22
N LEU A 232 -1.73 6.64 -6.98
CA LEU A 232 -0.67 5.63 -7.05
C LEU A 232 0.08 5.58 -5.72
N THR A 233 0.25 4.39 -5.20
CA THR A 233 1.04 4.15 -3.98
C THR A 233 2.49 4.55 -4.22
N PRO A 234 3.14 5.30 -3.30
CA PRO A 234 4.54 5.66 -3.43
C PRO A 234 5.39 4.39 -3.50
N SER A 235 6.37 4.41 -4.38
CA SER A 235 7.35 3.33 -4.53
C SER A 235 8.75 3.90 -4.64
N LYS A 236 9.71 3.26 -3.98
CA LYS A 236 11.11 3.65 -4.15
C LYS A 236 11.49 3.52 -5.62
N PRO A 237 12.22 4.49 -6.20
CA PRO A 237 12.83 4.30 -7.49
C PRO A 237 13.65 3.01 -7.47
N VAL A 238 13.38 2.13 -8.41
CA VAL A 238 14.24 0.96 -8.61
C VAL A 238 15.56 1.52 -9.13
N GLU A 239 16.61 1.47 -8.33
CA GLU A 239 17.96 1.66 -8.83
C GLU A 239 18.17 0.57 -9.88
N ARG A 240 18.07 0.95 -11.15
CA ARG A 240 18.49 0.06 -12.23
C ARG A 240 19.99 -0.04 -12.06
N GLU A 241 20.47 -1.20 -11.65
CA GLU A 241 21.89 -1.52 -11.81
C GLU A 241 22.26 -1.14 -13.22
N ILE A 242 23.25 -0.25 -13.36
CA ILE A 242 23.82 0.08 -14.67
C ILE A 242 24.53 -1.20 -15.09
N VAL A 243 23.80 -2.02 -15.82
CA VAL A 243 24.33 -3.26 -16.36
C VAL A 243 25.42 -2.87 -17.33
N ASN A 244 26.66 -3.20 -16.97
CA ASN A 244 27.79 -2.98 -17.86
C ASN A 244 27.70 -3.98 -19.02
N ILE A 245 27.05 -3.56 -20.10
CA ILE A 245 26.80 -4.38 -21.29
C ILE A 245 28.14 -4.85 -21.89
N ASP A 246 29.18 -4.03 -21.83
CA ASP A 246 30.50 -4.39 -22.36
C ASP A 246 31.14 -5.52 -21.54
N GLU A 247 30.98 -5.49 -20.23
CA GLU A 247 31.47 -6.58 -19.36
C GLU A 247 30.71 -7.89 -19.60
N ILE A 248 29.39 -7.81 -19.78
CA ILE A 248 28.57 -8.99 -20.11
C ILE A 248 28.99 -9.56 -21.46
N ASN A 249 29.15 -8.72 -22.47
CA ASN A 249 29.59 -9.16 -23.80
C ASN A 249 30.97 -9.81 -23.74
N ASN A 250 31.92 -9.19 -23.04
CA ASN A 250 33.25 -9.78 -22.86
C ASN A 250 33.20 -11.14 -22.14
N ASN A 251 32.35 -11.28 -21.13
CA ASN A 251 32.18 -12.54 -20.42
C ASN A 251 31.52 -13.61 -21.30
N LEU A 252 30.56 -13.23 -22.14
CA LEU A 252 29.92 -14.13 -23.11
C LEU A 252 30.93 -14.57 -24.19
N ASP A 253 31.70 -13.64 -24.74
CA ASP A 253 32.73 -13.95 -25.74
C ASP A 253 33.77 -14.91 -25.18
N ASN A 254 34.28 -14.68 -23.97
CA ASN A 254 35.20 -15.56 -23.29
C ASN A 254 34.59 -16.96 -23.05
N LEU A 255 33.32 -17.04 -22.67
CA LEU A 255 32.62 -18.30 -22.49
C LEU A 255 32.47 -19.07 -23.80
N VAL A 256 32.11 -18.40 -24.89
CA VAL A 256 31.96 -19.00 -26.23
C VAL A 256 33.30 -19.50 -26.71
N LEU A 257 34.36 -18.70 -26.62
CA LEU A 257 35.70 -19.09 -27.01
C LEU A 257 36.23 -20.29 -26.21
N SER A 258 36.01 -20.31 -24.89
CA SER A 258 36.40 -21.43 -24.04
C SER A 258 35.66 -22.71 -24.39
N ARG A 259 34.37 -22.65 -24.70
CA ARG A 259 33.58 -23.82 -25.13
C ARG A 259 34.03 -24.33 -26.49
N LEU A 260 34.29 -23.41 -27.43
CA LEU A 260 34.78 -23.77 -28.76
C LEU A 260 36.15 -24.45 -28.66
N ASP A 261 37.10 -23.90 -27.90
CA ASP A 261 38.43 -24.48 -27.67
C ASP A 261 38.35 -25.89 -27.09
N ASN A 262 37.53 -26.09 -26.07
CA ASN A 262 37.28 -27.39 -25.44
C ASN A 262 36.69 -28.40 -26.45
N HIS A 263 35.69 -27.98 -27.23
CA HIS A 263 35.07 -28.85 -28.24
C HIS A 263 36.08 -29.26 -29.33
N LEU A 264 36.88 -28.30 -29.83
CA LEU A 264 37.90 -28.56 -30.80
C LEU A 264 38.97 -29.53 -30.27
N LYS A 265 39.47 -29.33 -29.05
CA LYS A 265 40.43 -30.23 -28.41
C LYS A 265 39.90 -31.65 -28.28
N ILE A 266 38.64 -31.82 -27.85
CA ILE A 266 38.00 -33.15 -27.75
C ILE A 266 37.87 -33.77 -29.12
N THR A 267 37.37 -33.02 -30.11
CA THR A 267 37.17 -33.52 -31.48
C THR A 267 38.48 -33.94 -32.12
N LEU A 268 39.52 -33.10 -32.07
CA LEU A 268 40.85 -33.42 -32.61
C LEU A 268 41.49 -34.60 -31.87
N GLY A 269 41.26 -34.73 -30.55
CA GLY A 269 41.71 -35.90 -29.78
C GLY A 269 41.07 -37.20 -30.26
N LEU A 270 39.75 -37.19 -30.50
CA LEU A 270 39.02 -38.36 -31.03
C LEU A 270 39.46 -38.71 -32.45
N ILE A 271 39.66 -37.72 -33.32
CA ILE A 271 40.17 -37.92 -34.68
C ILE A 271 41.52 -38.61 -34.65
N ARG A 272 42.42 -38.15 -33.81
CA ARG A 272 43.74 -38.74 -33.63
C ARG A 272 43.68 -40.18 -33.12
N GLU A 273 42.83 -40.43 -32.12
CA GLU A 273 42.69 -41.75 -31.50
C GLU A 273 42.08 -42.78 -32.45
N PHE A 274 41.11 -42.39 -33.24
CA PHE A 274 40.39 -43.28 -34.17
C PHE A 274 40.94 -43.25 -35.59
N HIS A 275 42.02 -42.49 -35.87
CA HIS A 275 42.59 -42.32 -37.19
C HIS A 275 41.58 -41.93 -38.29
N ALA A 276 40.61 -41.08 -37.88
CA ALA A 276 39.57 -40.64 -38.79
C ALA A 276 40.11 -39.64 -39.81
N ASP A 277 39.71 -39.82 -41.09
CA ASP A 277 40.02 -38.89 -42.17
C ASP A 277 39.00 -37.76 -42.18
N ILE A 278 39.47 -36.52 -42.00
CA ILE A 278 38.60 -35.34 -41.93
C ILE A 278 39.06 -34.30 -42.92
N ASP A 279 38.07 -33.76 -43.64
CA ASP A 279 38.24 -32.55 -44.44
C ASP A 279 38.32 -31.30 -43.53
N TYR A 280 39.52 -30.93 -43.14
CA TYR A 280 39.77 -29.76 -42.27
C TYR A 280 39.35 -28.46 -42.92
N LEU A 281 39.39 -28.33 -44.26
CA LEU A 281 38.99 -27.10 -44.95
C LEU A 281 37.48 -26.93 -44.87
N ALA A 282 36.72 -27.99 -45.18
CA ALA A 282 35.27 -27.96 -45.05
C ALA A 282 34.81 -27.68 -43.62
N PHE A 283 35.55 -28.14 -42.60
CA PHE A 283 35.27 -27.83 -41.21
C PHE A 283 35.49 -26.35 -40.89
N ILE A 284 36.59 -25.76 -41.32
CA ILE A 284 36.93 -24.34 -41.13
C ILE A 284 35.89 -23.45 -41.83
N ASP A 285 35.55 -23.77 -43.10
CA ASP A 285 34.54 -23.05 -43.85
C ASP A 285 33.19 -23.06 -43.15
N LYS A 286 32.80 -24.20 -42.54
CA LYS A 286 31.53 -24.30 -41.78
C LYS A 286 31.56 -23.47 -40.53
N VAL A 287 32.64 -23.43 -39.77
CA VAL A 287 32.81 -22.58 -38.58
C VAL A 287 32.73 -21.11 -38.98
N GLU A 288 33.38 -20.71 -40.06
CA GLU A 288 33.35 -19.34 -40.57
C GLU A 288 31.92 -18.93 -40.98
N GLN A 289 31.21 -19.81 -41.71
CA GLN A 289 29.82 -19.60 -42.06
C GLN A 289 28.93 -19.41 -40.82
N MET A 290 29.08 -20.24 -39.78
CA MET A 290 28.33 -20.12 -38.53
C MET A 290 28.62 -18.79 -37.82
N CYS A 291 29.88 -18.37 -37.80
CA CYS A 291 30.26 -17.06 -37.23
C CYS A 291 29.63 -15.89 -37.99
N GLN A 292 29.55 -15.98 -39.31
CA GLN A 292 28.90 -14.95 -40.14
C GLN A 292 27.36 -14.92 -39.89
N GLU A 293 26.73 -16.08 -39.84
CA GLU A 293 25.27 -16.17 -39.51
C GLU A 293 24.97 -15.59 -38.12
N TYR A 294 25.79 -15.90 -37.12
CA TYR A 294 25.65 -15.35 -35.78
C TYR A 294 25.81 -13.81 -35.76
N ARG A 295 26.80 -13.30 -36.47
CA ARG A 295 27.06 -11.86 -36.59
C ARG A 295 25.91 -11.12 -37.26
N LEU A 296 25.28 -11.70 -38.28
CA LEU A 296 24.09 -11.18 -38.94
C LEU A 296 22.90 -11.18 -38.00
N MET A 297 22.64 -12.24 -37.23
CA MET A 297 21.58 -12.31 -36.23
C MET A 297 21.76 -11.24 -35.15
N TYR A 298 22.97 -11.00 -34.68
CA TYR A 298 23.29 -9.96 -33.70
C TYR A 298 23.04 -8.55 -34.27
N MET A 299 23.42 -8.29 -35.51
CA MET A 299 23.20 -6.96 -36.15
C MET A 299 21.72 -6.68 -36.46
N PHE A 300 20.93 -7.68 -36.75
CA PHE A 300 19.48 -7.52 -37.03
C PHE A 300 18.60 -7.63 -35.78
N GLY A 301 19.03 -8.35 -34.75
CA GLY A 301 18.28 -8.53 -33.50
C GLY A 301 18.19 -7.26 -32.62
N THR A 302 19.14 -6.34 -32.76
CA THR A 302 19.15 -5.07 -31.97
C THR A 302 18.16 -4.03 -32.49
N ASN A 303 17.59 -4.18 -33.70
CA ASN A 303 16.63 -3.24 -34.27
C ASN A 303 15.15 -3.57 -33.97
N THR A 304 14.84 -4.71 -33.37
CA THR A 304 13.45 -5.12 -33.07
C THR A 304 12.99 -4.78 -31.67
N PHE A 305 13.85 -4.24 -30.78
CA PHE A 305 13.49 -3.86 -29.41
C PHE A 305 13.45 -2.33 -29.14
N ARG A 306 13.40 -1.50 -30.19
CA ARG A 306 13.11 -0.06 -30.07
C ARG A 306 11.77 0.26 -30.71
N GLY A 307 10.68 -0.06 -30.01
CA GLY A 307 9.37 0.31 -30.48
C GLY A 307 8.27 -0.51 -29.79
N GLY A 308 7.84 -0.04 -28.61
CA GLY A 308 6.72 -0.59 -27.88
C GLY A 308 6.62 0.05 -26.52
#